data_3e5d59305852075fa090de3c2776bdf5
#
_entry.id   3e5d59305852075fa090de3c2776bdf5
#
_cell.length_a   1.000
_cell.length_b   1.000
_cell.length_c   1.000
_cell.angle_alpha   90.00
_cell.angle_beta   90.00
_cell.angle_gamma   90.00
#
_symmetry.space_group_name_H-M   'P 1'
#
loop_
_entity.id
_entity.type
_entity.pdbx_description
1 polymer ?
#
loop_
_entity_poly.entity_id
_entity_poly.type
_entity_poly.pdbx_seq_one_letter_code
_entity_poly.pdbx_strand_id
1 'polypeptide(L)'
;YEIELMMAAAKKYSKVVTQMGNQGHSEANYFQFKAWKDAGIIKDVTAITAHMNSPRRWHGWDTAIKKFPAAEPVPSTLDWDNWLAAAQWHDYNHDYHLGQWRCWYDFGMGALGDWGAHILDTAHQFLELGLPNEITALKAEGHNDYFFPMSTTLLFKFPKRKNMPAVDITW
;
A
#
# COMPACT_ATOMS: atom_id res chain seq x y z
N TYR A 1 -9.81 7.26 14.89
CA TYR A 1 -9.65 7.86 16.23
C TYR A 1 -8.20 8.31 16.46
N GLU A 2 -7.20 7.40 16.42
CA GLU A 2 -5.79 7.75 16.70
C GLU A 2 -5.22 8.77 15.70
N ILE A 3 -5.56 8.66 14.44
CA ILE A 3 -5.16 9.62 13.40
C ILE A 3 -5.72 11.02 13.73
N GLU A 4 -6.96 11.12 14.17
CA GLU A 4 -7.57 12.39 14.57
C GLU A 4 -6.85 13.00 15.80
N LEU A 5 -6.46 12.17 16.77
CA LEU A 5 -5.66 12.61 17.92
C LEU A 5 -4.29 13.12 17.48
N MET A 6 -3.61 12.43 16.57
CA MET A 6 -2.32 12.87 16.03
C MET A 6 -2.45 14.19 15.27
N MET A 7 -3.49 14.34 14.45
CA MET A 7 -3.77 15.59 13.74
C MET A 7 -4.07 16.75 14.71
N ALA A 8 -4.85 16.51 15.76
CA ALA A 8 -5.12 17.51 16.79
C ALA A 8 -3.84 17.88 17.55
N ALA A 9 -3.00 16.93 17.89
CA ALA A 9 -1.71 17.17 18.55
C ALA A 9 -0.76 17.99 17.66
N ALA A 10 -0.63 17.62 16.38
CA ALA A 10 0.19 18.37 15.43
C ALA A 10 -0.28 19.83 15.28
N LYS A 11 -1.58 20.06 15.26
CA LYS A 11 -2.16 21.42 15.24
C LYS A 11 -1.89 22.19 16.54
N LYS A 12 -2.03 21.53 17.69
CA LYS A 12 -1.78 22.14 19.02
C LYS A 12 -0.31 22.50 19.22
N TYR A 13 0.58 21.65 18.78
CA TYR A 13 2.03 21.79 18.93
C TYR A 13 2.71 22.17 17.59
N SER A 14 2.23 23.20 16.95
CA SER A 14 2.63 23.61 15.59
C SER A 14 4.13 23.92 15.39
N LYS A 15 4.89 24.05 16.49
CA LYS A 15 6.35 24.19 16.43
C LYS A 15 7.12 22.86 16.36
N VAL A 16 6.42 21.75 16.54
CA VAL A 16 7.01 20.41 16.41
C VAL A 16 6.93 20.00 14.96
N VAL A 17 8.07 19.62 14.39
CA VAL A 17 8.13 19.11 13.01
C VAL A 17 7.79 17.63 13.05
N THR A 18 6.83 17.23 12.23
CA THR A 18 6.44 15.83 12.04
C THR A 18 6.70 15.43 10.60
N GLN A 19 7.19 14.22 10.39
CA GLN A 19 7.46 13.68 9.06
C GLN A 19 7.13 12.20 9.02
N MET A 20 6.29 11.82 8.09
CA MET A 20 6.06 10.41 7.75
C MET A 20 7.17 9.93 6.81
N GLY A 21 7.65 8.70 7.05
CA GLY A 21 8.57 8.05 6.11
C GLY A 21 7.82 7.54 4.89
N ASN A 22 8.16 8.05 3.71
CA ASN A 22 7.62 7.58 2.44
C ASN A 22 8.74 7.61 1.38
N GLN A 23 9.40 6.48 1.20
CA GLN A 23 10.50 6.34 0.24
C GLN A 23 9.99 6.62 -1.17
N GLY A 24 10.83 7.23 -1.99
CA GLY A 24 10.53 7.63 -3.36
C GLY A 24 10.17 9.12 -3.49
N HIS A 25 9.57 9.73 -2.47
CA HIS A 25 9.06 11.11 -2.52
C HIS A 25 10.16 12.19 -2.57
N SER A 26 11.39 11.85 -2.21
CA SER A 26 12.54 12.77 -2.21
C SER A 26 13.67 12.31 -3.14
N GLU A 27 13.40 11.36 -4.03
CA GLU A 27 14.37 10.80 -4.93
C GLU A 27 14.46 11.57 -6.25
N ALA A 28 15.55 11.37 -6.99
CA ALA A 28 15.81 12.10 -8.24
C ALA A 28 14.70 11.92 -9.29
N ASN A 29 14.13 10.71 -9.39
CA ASN A 29 13.04 10.40 -10.29
C ASN A 29 11.75 11.19 -10.00
N TYR A 30 11.46 11.48 -8.74
CA TYR A 30 10.34 12.33 -8.35
C TYR A 30 10.50 13.75 -8.91
N PHE A 31 11.66 14.36 -8.72
CA PHE A 31 11.95 15.70 -9.24
C PHE A 31 12.07 15.73 -10.76
N GLN A 32 12.57 14.66 -11.36
CA GLN A 32 12.63 14.52 -12.82
C GLN A 32 11.22 14.48 -13.43
N PHE A 33 10.31 13.70 -12.84
CA PHE A 33 8.91 13.65 -13.29
C PHE A 33 8.26 15.04 -13.18
N LYS A 34 8.47 15.71 -12.05
CA LYS A 34 7.99 17.08 -11.85
C LYS A 34 8.49 18.02 -12.96
N ALA A 35 9.78 18.01 -13.23
CA ALA A 35 10.39 18.85 -14.26
C ALA A 35 9.80 18.58 -15.66
N TRP A 36 9.60 17.34 -16.03
CA TRP A 36 8.97 16.96 -17.30
C TRP A 36 7.51 17.38 -17.38
N LYS A 37 6.77 17.24 -16.30
CA LYS A 37 5.38 17.70 -16.23
C LYS A 37 5.30 19.22 -16.36
N ASP A 38 6.14 19.96 -15.63
CA ASP A 38 6.16 21.43 -15.66
C ASP A 38 6.61 21.98 -17.03
N ALA A 39 7.51 21.27 -17.72
CA ALA A 39 7.91 21.57 -19.10
C ALA A 39 6.88 21.16 -20.17
N GLY A 40 5.76 20.53 -19.80
CA GLY A 40 4.74 20.07 -20.73
C GLY A 40 5.15 18.86 -21.58
N ILE A 41 6.22 18.14 -21.21
CA ILE A 41 6.63 16.90 -21.86
C ILE A 41 5.66 15.80 -21.48
N ILE A 42 5.30 15.69 -20.18
CA ILE A 42 4.26 14.80 -19.68
C ILE A 42 2.95 15.58 -19.65
N LYS A 43 2.08 15.29 -20.61
CA LYS A 43 0.76 15.92 -20.75
C LYS A 43 -0.24 14.95 -21.35
N ASP A 44 -1.52 15.24 -21.18
CA ASP A 44 -2.64 14.47 -21.76
C ASP A 44 -2.58 12.97 -21.43
N VAL A 45 -2.10 12.64 -20.23
CA VAL A 45 -1.98 11.26 -19.76
C VAL A 45 -3.37 10.67 -19.56
N THR A 46 -3.65 9.56 -20.24
CA THR A 46 -4.94 8.84 -20.18
C THR A 46 -4.82 7.45 -19.59
N ALA A 47 -3.62 6.89 -19.52
CA ALA A 47 -3.39 5.56 -18.97
C ALA A 47 -2.03 5.50 -18.23
N ILE A 48 -2.02 4.72 -17.15
CA ILE A 48 -0.81 4.41 -16.38
C ILE A 48 -0.79 2.90 -16.13
N THR A 49 0.35 2.27 -16.34
CA THR A 49 0.61 0.92 -15.89
C THR A 49 1.61 0.98 -14.74
N ALA A 50 1.23 0.40 -13.62
CA ALA A 50 2.06 0.31 -12.43
C ALA A 50 2.06 -1.13 -11.93
N HIS A 51 3.17 -1.60 -11.39
CA HIS A 51 3.24 -2.96 -10.87
C HIS A 51 4.30 -3.11 -9.78
N MET A 52 4.04 -4.06 -8.91
CA MET A 52 4.99 -4.58 -7.93
C MET A 52 5.24 -6.05 -8.26
N ASN A 53 6.42 -6.37 -8.73
CA ASN A 53 6.79 -7.72 -9.18
C ASN A 53 7.64 -8.49 -8.17
N SER A 54 7.78 -8.00 -6.95
CA SER A 54 8.51 -8.68 -5.89
C SER A 54 7.57 -9.53 -5.05
N PRO A 55 7.85 -10.84 -4.85
CA PRO A 55 7.01 -11.72 -4.05
C PRO A 55 7.11 -11.47 -2.54
N ARG A 56 7.80 -10.42 -2.09
CA ARG A 56 8.03 -10.13 -0.67
C ARG A 56 6.78 -9.96 0.17
N ARG A 57 5.60 -9.74 -0.45
CA ARG A 57 4.32 -9.55 0.22
C ARG A 57 3.37 -10.71 0.03
N TRP A 58 3.89 -11.78 -0.55
CA TRP A 58 3.26 -13.08 -0.66
C TRP A 58 4.37 -14.13 -0.54
N HIS A 59 4.24 -15.11 0.29
CA HIS A 59 5.35 -16.03 0.59
C HIS A 59 5.24 -17.41 -0.07
N GLY A 60 4.37 -17.57 -1.05
CA GLY A 60 4.27 -18.80 -1.82
C GLY A 60 3.59 -19.95 -1.09
N TRP A 61 2.77 -19.65 -0.09
CA TRP A 61 2.05 -20.69 0.64
C TRP A 61 1.05 -21.43 -0.23
N ASP A 62 0.71 -22.62 0.21
CA ASP A 62 -0.38 -23.38 -0.37
C ASP A 62 -1.69 -22.62 -0.21
N THR A 63 -2.30 -22.26 -1.34
CA THR A 63 -3.59 -21.58 -1.37
C THR A 63 -4.76 -22.42 -0.84
N ALA A 64 -4.54 -23.72 -0.59
CA ALA A 64 -5.49 -24.60 0.08
C ALA A 64 -5.51 -24.46 1.61
N ILE A 65 -4.67 -23.59 2.20
CA ILE A 65 -4.68 -23.30 3.64
C ILE A 65 -6.08 -22.84 4.06
N LYS A 66 -6.59 -23.47 5.13
CA LYS A 66 -7.93 -23.21 5.70
C LYS A 66 -7.90 -22.89 7.19
N LYS A 67 -6.73 -22.55 7.72
CA LYS A 67 -6.54 -22.16 9.13
C LYS A 67 -5.23 -21.39 9.27
N PHE A 68 -5.13 -20.62 10.34
CA PHE A 68 -3.87 -19.99 10.70
C PHE A 68 -2.80 -21.03 11.07
N PRO A 69 -1.51 -20.68 10.96
CA PRO A 69 -0.42 -21.53 11.40
C PRO A 69 -0.55 -21.95 12.87
N ALA A 70 0.08 -23.06 13.23
CA ALA A 70 0.07 -23.54 14.61
C ALA A 70 0.83 -22.59 15.53
N ALA A 71 0.42 -22.52 16.81
CA ALA A 71 1.10 -21.73 17.83
C ALA A 71 2.56 -22.15 17.99
N GLU A 72 3.43 -21.17 18.15
CA GLU A 72 4.84 -21.31 18.47
C GLU A 72 5.23 -20.46 19.69
N PRO A 73 6.31 -20.81 20.40
CA PRO A 73 6.79 -19.97 21.48
C PRO A 73 7.17 -18.58 20.98
N VAL A 74 6.67 -17.54 21.65
CA VAL A 74 7.05 -16.16 21.37
C VAL A 74 8.54 -15.96 21.68
N PRO A 75 9.36 -15.43 20.74
CA PRO A 75 10.74 -15.08 21.03
C PRO A 75 10.85 -14.10 22.21
N SER A 76 11.81 -14.30 23.10
CA SER A 76 11.99 -13.44 24.29
C SER A 76 12.30 -11.97 23.97
N THR A 77 12.66 -11.67 22.73
CA THR A 77 12.94 -10.31 22.23
C THR A 77 11.72 -9.65 21.59
N LEU A 78 10.57 -10.33 21.53
CA LEU A 78 9.34 -9.85 20.91
C LEU A 78 8.24 -9.69 21.97
N ASP A 79 7.70 -8.50 22.08
CA ASP A 79 6.44 -8.23 22.77
C ASP A 79 5.29 -8.47 21.80
N TRP A 80 4.75 -9.69 21.84
CA TRP A 80 3.73 -10.12 20.87
C TRP A 80 2.40 -9.41 21.05
N ASP A 81 2.01 -9.09 22.27
CA ASP A 81 0.78 -8.38 22.58
C ASP A 81 0.82 -6.95 22.01
N ASN A 82 1.89 -6.23 22.26
CA ASN A 82 2.10 -4.91 21.67
C ASN A 82 2.30 -4.94 20.17
N TRP A 83 2.87 -6.02 19.60
CA TRP A 83 3.01 -6.18 18.17
C TRP A 83 1.65 -6.35 17.48
N LEU A 84 0.73 -7.10 18.07
CA LEU A 84 -0.64 -7.26 17.55
C LEU A 84 -1.41 -5.94 17.55
N ALA A 85 -1.12 -5.05 18.49
CA ALA A 85 -1.76 -3.73 18.62
C ALA A 85 -3.30 -3.82 18.59
N ALA A 86 -3.94 -3.32 17.53
CA ALA A 86 -5.39 -3.34 17.37
C ALA A 86 -5.91 -4.55 16.56
N ALA A 87 -5.04 -5.46 16.13
CA ALA A 87 -5.45 -6.67 15.44
C ALA A 87 -6.14 -7.64 16.40
N GLN A 88 -6.97 -8.52 15.85
CA GLN A 88 -7.53 -9.62 16.63
C GLN A 88 -6.40 -10.48 17.19
N TRP A 89 -6.59 -11.03 18.38
CA TRP A 89 -5.61 -11.93 18.99
C TRP A 89 -5.38 -13.18 18.13
N HIS A 90 -4.09 -13.48 17.91
CA HIS A 90 -3.60 -14.72 17.31
C HIS A 90 -2.46 -15.28 18.15
N ASP A 91 -2.34 -16.60 18.20
CA ASP A 91 -1.12 -17.22 18.69
C ASP A 91 0.05 -16.83 17.78
N TYR A 92 1.24 -16.68 18.37
CA TYR A 92 2.42 -16.38 17.60
C TYR A 92 2.80 -17.52 16.66
N ASN A 93 3.23 -17.16 15.46
CA ASN A 93 3.93 -18.05 14.54
C ASN A 93 4.97 -17.24 13.77
N HIS A 94 6.13 -17.82 13.48
CA HIS A 94 7.21 -17.13 12.76
C HIS A 94 6.80 -16.69 11.34
N ASP A 95 5.82 -17.32 10.73
CA ASP A 95 5.28 -16.94 9.41
C ASP A 95 4.64 -15.54 9.37
N TYR A 96 4.31 -14.97 10.52
CA TYR A 96 3.84 -13.58 10.59
C TYR A 96 5.00 -12.58 10.66
N HIS A 97 6.18 -13.01 11.11
CA HIS A 97 7.28 -12.13 11.45
C HIS A 97 8.13 -11.72 10.23
N LEU A 98 9.00 -10.74 10.42
CA LEU A 98 9.97 -10.20 9.46
C LEU A 98 9.41 -9.81 8.08
N GLY A 99 8.12 -9.44 8.00
CA GLY A 99 7.54 -8.86 6.80
C GLY A 99 6.41 -9.66 6.16
N GLN A 100 6.29 -10.95 6.47
CA GLN A 100 5.22 -11.78 5.91
C GLN A 100 3.83 -11.42 6.46
N TRP A 101 3.74 -10.78 7.62
CA TRP A 101 2.50 -10.24 8.16
C TRP A 101 1.71 -9.42 7.13
N ARG A 102 2.39 -8.80 6.17
CA ARG A 102 1.78 -7.97 5.14
C ARG A 102 0.85 -8.72 4.20
N CYS A 103 1.03 -10.02 4.06
CA CYS A 103 0.16 -10.84 3.23
C CYS A 103 -1.08 -11.39 3.95
N TRP A 104 -1.12 -11.37 5.28
CA TRP A 104 -2.30 -11.80 6.03
C TRP A 104 -3.34 -10.69 6.13
N TYR A 105 -4.62 -11.03 5.90
CA TYR A 105 -5.70 -10.04 5.97
C TYR A 105 -5.80 -9.36 7.34
N ASP A 106 -5.57 -10.11 8.42
CA ASP A 106 -5.71 -9.60 9.78
C ASP A 106 -4.62 -8.60 10.18
N PHE A 107 -3.49 -8.59 9.47
CA PHE A 107 -2.33 -7.78 9.84
C PHE A 107 -1.93 -6.76 8.78
N GLY A 108 -2.15 -7.05 7.50
CA GLY A 108 -1.62 -6.27 6.41
C GLY A 108 -2.62 -5.96 5.30
N MET A 109 -2.14 -5.28 4.28
CA MET A 109 -2.93 -4.83 3.14
C MET A 109 -2.37 -5.33 1.79
N GLY A 110 -1.54 -6.39 1.83
CA GLY A 110 -0.92 -6.96 0.63
C GLY A 110 0.03 -6.03 -0.10
N ALA A 111 0.39 -6.40 -1.32
CA ALA A 111 1.38 -5.66 -2.12
C ALA A 111 0.90 -4.25 -2.48
N LEU A 112 -0.36 -4.07 -2.83
CA LEU A 112 -0.90 -2.76 -3.19
C LEU A 112 -0.89 -1.81 -1.98
N GLY A 113 -1.33 -2.26 -0.81
CA GLY A 113 -1.37 -1.42 0.37
C GLY A 113 0.01 -1.03 0.88
N ASP A 114 0.99 -1.93 0.74
CA ASP A 114 2.37 -1.67 1.17
C ASP A 114 3.15 -0.85 0.13
N TRP A 115 3.10 -1.20 -1.15
CA TRP A 115 3.90 -0.58 -2.20
C TRP A 115 3.16 0.41 -3.10
N GLY A 116 1.85 0.37 -3.13
CA GLY A 116 1.07 1.31 -3.94
C GLY A 116 1.37 2.77 -3.60
N ALA A 117 1.53 3.06 -2.30
CA ALA A 117 1.91 4.39 -1.82
C ALA A 117 3.27 4.87 -2.33
N HIS A 118 4.20 3.96 -2.63
CA HIS A 118 5.51 4.32 -3.17
C HIS A 118 5.51 4.42 -4.70
N ILE A 119 4.78 3.53 -5.37
CA ILE A 119 4.81 3.41 -6.84
C ILE A 119 3.87 4.42 -7.51
N LEU A 120 2.69 4.67 -6.92
CA LEU A 120 1.68 5.54 -7.51
C LEU A 120 1.79 7.00 -7.06
N ASP A 121 2.50 7.30 -5.96
CA ASP A 121 2.55 8.61 -5.32
C ASP A 121 2.90 9.74 -6.30
N THR A 122 4.00 9.59 -7.03
CA THR A 122 4.47 10.60 -7.97
C THR A 122 3.43 10.93 -9.05
N ALA A 123 2.84 9.91 -9.66
CA ALA A 123 1.79 10.09 -10.66
C ALA A 123 0.52 10.67 -10.03
N HIS A 124 0.14 10.15 -8.86
CA HIS A 124 -1.06 10.60 -8.15
C HIS A 124 -0.98 12.09 -7.81
N GLN A 125 0.16 12.54 -7.31
CA GLN A 125 0.37 13.94 -6.94
C GLN A 125 0.42 14.86 -8.16
N PHE A 126 1.30 14.59 -9.12
CA PHE A 126 1.54 15.54 -10.22
C PHE A 126 0.47 15.53 -11.29
N LEU A 127 -0.29 14.46 -11.41
CA LEU A 127 -1.48 14.42 -12.27
C LEU A 127 -2.77 14.79 -11.51
N GLU A 128 -2.69 15.17 -10.25
CA GLU A 128 -3.81 15.59 -9.41
C GLU A 128 -4.97 14.57 -9.47
N LEU A 129 -4.67 13.27 -9.33
CA LEU A 129 -5.65 12.22 -9.62
C LEU A 129 -6.87 12.24 -8.69
N GLY A 130 -6.67 12.56 -7.39
CA GLY A 130 -7.75 12.52 -6.41
C GLY A 130 -8.21 11.10 -6.10
N LEU A 131 -9.50 10.90 -5.97
CA LEU A 131 -10.08 9.57 -5.73
C LEU A 131 -10.58 8.95 -7.04
N PRO A 132 -10.39 7.65 -7.23
CA PRO A 132 -10.99 6.94 -8.36
C PRO A 132 -12.52 6.88 -8.18
N ASN A 133 -13.26 6.93 -9.26
CA ASN A 133 -14.71 6.75 -9.27
C ASN A 133 -15.13 5.29 -9.52
N GLU A 134 -14.19 4.45 -9.95
CA GLU A 134 -14.40 3.02 -10.15
C GLU A 134 -13.11 2.25 -9.86
N ILE A 135 -13.25 1.11 -9.16
CA ILE A 135 -12.16 0.15 -8.94
C ILE A 135 -12.69 -1.23 -9.31
N THR A 136 -12.00 -1.91 -10.24
CA THR A 136 -12.38 -3.24 -10.70
C THR A 136 -11.23 -4.21 -10.52
N ALA A 137 -11.49 -5.36 -9.89
CA ALA A 137 -10.56 -6.48 -9.89
C ALA A 137 -10.69 -7.22 -11.22
N LEU A 138 -9.66 -7.13 -12.07
CA LEU A 138 -9.63 -7.82 -13.36
C LEU A 138 -9.14 -9.26 -13.22
N LYS A 139 -8.21 -9.51 -12.30
CA LYS A 139 -7.62 -10.83 -12.07
C LYS A 139 -7.19 -10.96 -10.61
N ALA A 140 -7.38 -12.14 -10.03
CA ALA A 140 -6.83 -12.53 -8.75
C ALA A 140 -6.47 -14.02 -8.80
N GLU A 141 -5.20 -14.35 -8.55
CA GLU A 141 -4.69 -15.73 -8.54
C GLU A 141 -4.20 -16.09 -7.14
N GLY A 142 -4.47 -17.30 -6.72
CA GLY A 142 -4.07 -17.78 -5.40
C GLY A 142 -4.87 -17.16 -4.25
N HIS A 143 -6.11 -16.74 -4.50
CA HIS A 143 -7.01 -16.22 -3.47
C HIS A 143 -7.37 -17.28 -2.43
N ASN A 144 -7.39 -16.89 -1.15
CA ASN A 144 -8.02 -17.66 -0.07
C ASN A 144 -8.57 -16.68 1.01
N ASP A 145 -9.13 -17.25 2.09
CA ASP A 145 -9.80 -16.46 3.13
C ASP A 145 -8.84 -15.87 4.18
N TYR A 146 -7.55 -16.16 4.14
CA TYR A 146 -6.58 -15.80 5.17
C TYR A 146 -5.55 -14.76 4.73
N PHE A 147 -5.13 -14.82 3.47
CA PHE A 147 -4.09 -13.94 2.96
C PHE A 147 -4.37 -13.46 1.53
N PHE A 148 -3.73 -12.36 1.18
CA PHE A 148 -3.89 -11.71 -0.12
C PHE A 148 -3.47 -12.63 -1.27
N PRO A 149 -4.14 -12.54 -2.44
CA PRO A 149 -3.79 -13.31 -3.61
C PRO A 149 -2.31 -13.20 -3.99
N MET A 150 -1.77 -14.28 -4.55
CA MET A 150 -0.42 -14.33 -5.11
C MET A 150 -0.20 -13.25 -6.17
N SER A 151 -1.21 -13.03 -7.00
CA SER A 151 -1.20 -12.04 -8.07
C SER A 151 -2.57 -11.40 -8.21
N THR A 152 -2.60 -10.10 -8.37
CA THR A 152 -3.80 -9.34 -8.67
C THR A 152 -3.56 -8.38 -9.83
N THR A 153 -4.60 -8.15 -10.63
CA THR A 153 -4.65 -7.03 -11.57
C THR A 153 -5.88 -6.20 -11.26
N LEU A 154 -5.67 -4.94 -10.95
CA LEU A 154 -6.72 -4.00 -10.59
C LEU A 154 -6.76 -2.86 -11.61
N LEU A 155 -7.96 -2.42 -11.96
CA LEU A 155 -8.18 -1.22 -12.77
C LEU A 155 -8.79 -0.15 -11.88
N PHE A 156 -8.15 1.03 -11.85
CA PHE A 156 -8.65 2.23 -11.19
C PHE A 156 -9.00 3.26 -12.26
N LYS A 157 -10.22 3.78 -12.27
CA LYS A 157 -10.62 4.85 -13.16
C LYS A 157 -10.74 6.16 -12.42
N PHE A 158 -10.01 7.15 -12.89
CA PHE A 158 -10.02 8.50 -12.34
C PHE A 158 -10.75 9.45 -13.30
N PRO A 159 -11.65 10.31 -12.79
CA PRO A 159 -12.40 11.22 -13.63
C PRO A 159 -11.52 12.31 -14.25
N LYS A 160 -12.05 12.98 -15.26
CA LYS A 160 -11.46 14.22 -15.79
C LYS A 160 -11.28 15.26 -14.68
N ARG A 161 -10.13 15.93 -14.64
CA ARG A 161 -9.78 16.94 -13.65
C ARG A 161 -9.37 18.24 -14.36
N LYS A 162 -10.08 19.34 -14.09
CA LYS A 162 -9.77 20.63 -14.72
C LYS A 162 -9.52 20.49 -16.24
N ASN A 163 -8.29 20.75 -16.68
CA ASN A 163 -7.85 20.63 -18.08
C ASN A 163 -7.14 19.30 -18.36
N MET A 164 -7.09 18.36 -17.41
CA MET A 164 -6.46 17.05 -17.58
C MET A 164 -7.51 15.98 -17.90
N PRO A 165 -7.23 15.06 -18.81
CA PRO A 165 -8.17 13.99 -19.20
C PRO A 165 -8.45 13.02 -18.04
N ALA A 166 -9.46 12.17 -18.21
CA ALA A 166 -9.63 10.99 -17.37
C ALA A 166 -8.42 10.06 -17.50
N VAL A 167 -8.09 9.33 -16.42
CA VAL A 167 -6.93 8.43 -16.38
C VAL A 167 -7.37 7.06 -15.86
N ASP A 168 -6.96 6.03 -16.57
CA ASP A 168 -7.07 4.65 -16.14
C ASP A 168 -5.71 4.16 -15.60
N ILE A 169 -5.69 3.61 -14.40
CA ILE A 169 -4.49 2.98 -13.83
C ILE A 169 -4.71 1.48 -13.78
N THR A 170 -3.83 0.73 -14.41
CA THR A 170 -3.73 -0.72 -14.24
C THR A 170 -2.58 -1.03 -13.29
N TRP A 171 -2.94 -1.69 -12.19
CA TRP A 171 -1.99 -2.19 -11.18
C TRP A 171 -1.77 -3.67 -11.34
#